data_0cfa73b5ddc12cea25c164b5dc8c6806
#
_entry.id   0cfa73b5ddc12cea25c164b5dc8c6806
#
_cell.length_a   1.000
_cell.length_b   1.000
_cell.length_c   1.000
_cell.angle_alpha   90.00
_cell.angle_beta   90.00
_cell.angle_gamma   90.00
#
_symmetry.space_group_name_H-M   'P 1'
#
loop_
_entity.id
_entity.type
_entity.pdbx_description
1 polymer ?
#
loop_
_entity_poly.entity_id
_entity_poly.type
_entity_poly.pdbx_seq_one_letter_code
_entity_poly.pdbx_strand_id
1 'polypeptide(L)'
;MMADQKATNVTWHDGEVSREDRYDILRQRGVTVWFTGLSGSGKSTIAVALEQALYQKGKLSYRLDGDNVRLGINKNLGFSEEDRKENIRRIGEVAKLFGDAGTISLSSFISPYKSDRDEVRDLHEQANIAFVEVHVDCSLAEAEKRDPKGLYKKARAGEIKNFTGIDDPYEAPVEPEIHLHTDKMTVQQEVQIILDYLEANNIILNEQFTRAEDTANINTAAAL
;
A
#
# COMPACT_ATOMS: atom_id res chain seq x y z
N MET A 1 -16.34 -12.49 7.55
CA MET A 1 -17.50 -12.84 6.67
C MET A 1 -17.44 -11.91 5.48
N MET A 2 -17.19 -12.42 4.28
CA MET A 2 -17.30 -11.59 3.06
C MET A 2 -18.72 -11.02 3.01
N ALA A 3 -18.84 -9.73 2.69
CA ALA A 3 -20.14 -9.11 2.50
C ALA A 3 -20.87 -9.87 1.39
N ASP A 4 -22.11 -10.34 1.65
CA ASP A 4 -22.89 -11.05 0.66
C ASP A 4 -23.06 -10.20 -0.60
N GLN A 5 -22.67 -10.76 -1.74
CA GLN A 5 -22.84 -10.11 -3.03
C GLN A 5 -24.32 -9.89 -3.29
N LYS A 6 -24.76 -8.63 -3.26
CA LYS A 6 -26.17 -8.26 -3.48
C LYS A 6 -26.57 -8.32 -4.97
N ALA A 7 -25.61 -8.05 -5.85
CA ALA A 7 -25.86 -8.09 -7.29
C ALA A 7 -25.95 -9.54 -7.78
N THR A 8 -27.06 -9.89 -8.43
CA THR A 8 -27.25 -11.16 -9.15
C THR A 8 -27.04 -10.94 -10.64
N ASN A 9 -26.79 -12.00 -11.40
CA ASN A 9 -26.58 -11.95 -12.86
C ASN A 9 -25.37 -11.10 -13.28
N VAL A 10 -24.28 -11.13 -12.50
CA VAL A 10 -22.99 -10.58 -12.89
C VAL A 10 -22.07 -11.70 -13.35
N THR A 11 -21.34 -11.46 -14.44
CA THR A 11 -20.39 -12.41 -15.02
C THR A 11 -19.06 -11.69 -15.20
N TRP A 12 -17.97 -12.35 -14.86
CA TRP A 12 -16.64 -11.84 -15.16
C TRP A 12 -16.40 -11.85 -16.66
N HIS A 13 -15.85 -10.79 -17.20
CA HIS A 13 -15.46 -10.65 -18.60
C HIS A 13 -13.94 -10.48 -18.68
N ASP A 14 -13.26 -11.43 -19.30
CA ASP A 14 -11.85 -11.33 -19.61
C ASP A 14 -11.62 -10.35 -20.76
N GLY A 15 -10.53 -9.55 -20.67
CA GLY A 15 -10.06 -8.70 -21.75
C GLY A 15 -9.05 -9.43 -22.64
N GLU A 16 -8.76 -8.87 -23.82
CA GLU A 16 -7.68 -9.37 -24.70
C GLU A 16 -6.29 -8.96 -24.19
N VAL A 17 -6.18 -7.89 -23.40
CA VAL A 17 -4.94 -7.43 -22.78
C VAL A 17 -4.79 -8.08 -21.41
N SER A 18 -3.79 -8.93 -21.26
CA SER A 18 -3.50 -9.62 -20.02
C SER A 18 -2.80 -8.71 -18.97
N ARG A 19 -2.66 -9.20 -17.76
CA ARG A 19 -1.87 -8.54 -16.71
C ARG A 19 -0.39 -8.52 -17.09
N GLU A 20 0.09 -9.59 -17.65
CA GLU A 20 1.46 -9.75 -18.12
C GLU A 20 1.80 -8.72 -19.20
N ASP A 21 0.90 -8.49 -20.16
CA ASP A 21 1.07 -7.44 -21.18
C ASP A 21 1.24 -6.05 -20.56
N ARG A 22 0.48 -5.75 -19.48
CA ARG A 22 0.63 -4.49 -18.75
C ARG A 22 1.97 -4.40 -18.02
N TYR A 23 2.41 -5.52 -17.40
CA TYR A 23 3.69 -5.60 -16.71
C TYR A 23 4.86 -5.39 -17.66
N ASP A 24 4.79 -5.96 -18.86
CA ASP A 24 5.81 -5.79 -19.90
C ASP A 24 5.93 -4.34 -20.36
N ILE A 25 4.80 -3.67 -20.62
CA ILE A 25 4.78 -2.25 -20.99
C ILE A 25 5.40 -1.39 -19.88
N LEU A 26 5.06 -1.66 -18.62
CA LEU A 26 5.50 -0.88 -17.48
C LEU A 26 6.89 -1.29 -16.96
N ARG A 27 7.43 -2.43 -17.42
CA ARG A 27 8.69 -3.02 -16.95
C ARG A 27 8.73 -3.14 -15.42
N GLN A 28 7.60 -3.52 -14.85
CA GLN A 28 7.40 -3.74 -13.42
C GLN A 28 6.19 -4.65 -13.20
N ARG A 29 6.13 -5.28 -12.03
CA ARG A 29 4.93 -5.99 -11.59
C ARG A 29 4.08 -5.09 -10.70
N GLY A 30 2.78 -5.24 -10.80
CA GLY A 30 1.87 -4.60 -9.86
C GLY A 30 1.97 -5.22 -8.48
N VAL A 31 1.92 -4.37 -7.46
CA VAL A 31 2.00 -4.75 -6.05
C VAL A 31 1.25 -3.75 -5.19
N THR A 32 0.70 -4.19 -4.07
CA THR A 32 0.26 -3.31 -3.01
C THR A 32 1.28 -3.29 -1.89
N VAL A 33 1.90 -2.15 -1.64
CA VAL A 33 2.71 -1.86 -0.46
C VAL A 33 1.79 -1.20 0.57
N TRP A 34 1.44 -1.97 1.60
CA TRP A 34 0.46 -1.58 2.61
C TRP A 34 1.14 -1.12 3.90
N PHE A 35 1.18 0.19 4.12
CA PHE A 35 1.75 0.78 5.32
C PHE A 35 0.70 0.80 6.43
N THR A 36 1.01 0.16 7.56
CA THR A 36 0.20 0.19 8.78
C THR A 36 1.03 0.72 9.96
N GLY A 37 0.37 1.29 10.96
CA GLY A 37 1.01 1.86 12.15
C GLY A 37 0.21 3.01 12.76
N LEU A 38 0.61 3.47 13.94
CA LEU A 38 -0.04 4.56 14.67
C LEU A 38 -0.12 5.87 13.86
N SER A 39 -1.05 6.74 14.20
CA SER A 39 -1.00 8.14 13.73
C SER A 39 0.35 8.75 14.13
N GLY A 40 0.98 9.53 13.24
CA GLY A 40 2.30 10.11 13.53
C GLY A 40 3.49 9.13 13.44
N SER A 41 3.28 7.84 13.09
CA SER A 41 4.39 6.88 12.96
C SER A 41 5.31 7.14 11.76
N GLY A 42 4.89 7.92 10.76
CA GLY A 42 5.72 8.24 9.59
C GLY A 42 5.23 7.66 8.26
N LYS A 43 4.14 6.89 8.25
CA LYS A 43 3.61 6.19 7.04
C LYS A 43 3.56 7.07 5.78
N SER A 44 2.87 8.21 5.85
CA SER A 44 2.71 9.10 4.69
C SER A 44 4.05 9.73 4.26
N THR A 45 4.95 10.00 5.21
CA THR A 45 6.29 10.53 4.92
C THR A 45 7.12 9.50 4.13
N ILE A 46 7.12 8.25 4.56
CA ILE A 46 7.83 7.16 3.87
C ILE A 46 7.20 6.92 2.51
N ALA A 47 5.86 6.87 2.42
CA ALA A 47 5.16 6.65 1.14
C ALA A 47 5.45 7.75 0.11
N VAL A 48 5.54 9.03 0.54
CA VAL A 48 5.93 10.15 -0.34
C VAL A 48 7.36 9.99 -0.83
N ALA A 49 8.29 9.66 0.08
CA ALA A 49 9.69 9.49 -0.28
C ALA A 49 9.91 8.26 -1.18
N LEU A 50 9.20 7.16 -0.93
CA LEU A 50 9.23 5.97 -1.77
C LEU A 50 8.64 6.24 -3.17
N GLU A 51 7.50 6.95 -3.27
CA GLU A 51 6.92 7.36 -4.55
C GLU A 51 7.93 8.16 -5.39
N GLN A 52 8.64 9.11 -4.76
CA GLN A 52 9.68 9.90 -5.43
C GLN A 52 10.85 9.03 -5.90
N ALA A 53 11.31 8.09 -5.07
CA ALA A 53 12.39 7.17 -5.43
C ALA A 53 11.99 6.23 -6.57
N LEU A 54 10.77 5.70 -6.56
CA LEU A 54 10.22 4.89 -7.65
C LEU A 54 10.09 5.69 -8.95
N TYR A 55 9.62 6.94 -8.86
CA TYR A 55 9.56 7.84 -10.01
C TYR A 55 10.94 8.08 -10.64
N GLN A 56 11.97 8.30 -9.83
CA GLN A 56 13.35 8.46 -10.30
C GLN A 56 13.90 7.19 -10.98
N LYS A 57 13.39 6.02 -10.60
CA LYS A 57 13.68 4.72 -11.25
C LYS A 57 12.78 4.44 -12.46
N GLY A 58 11.95 5.39 -12.90
CA GLY A 58 11.04 5.21 -14.03
C GLY A 58 9.89 4.23 -13.73
N LYS A 59 9.54 4.02 -12.45
CA LYS A 59 8.49 3.10 -12.04
C LYS A 59 7.18 3.83 -11.75
N LEU A 60 6.07 3.28 -12.23
CA LEU A 60 4.74 3.81 -12.00
C LEU A 60 4.24 3.40 -10.63
N SER A 61 4.02 4.37 -9.76
CA SER A 61 3.40 4.16 -8.46
C SER A 61 2.27 5.16 -8.21
N TYR A 62 1.36 4.83 -7.30
CA TYR A 62 0.28 5.71 -6.89
C TYR A 62 0.01 5.60 -5.40
N ARG A 63 -0.11 6.74 -4.71
CA ARG A 63 -0.38 6.78 -3.28
C ARG A 63 -1.89 6.81 -3.00
N LEU A 64 -2.33 5.87 -2.18
CA LEU A 64 -3.64 5.87 -1.54
C LEU A 64 -3.45 6.29 -0.07
N ASP A 65 -3.67 7.57 0.20
CA ASP A 65 -3.51 8.15 1.54
C ASP A 65 -4.86 8.21 2.26
N GLY A 66 -4.86 7.91 3.57
CA GLY A 66 -6.07 7.79 4.37
C GLY A 66 -6.94 9.05 4.43
N ASP A 67 -6.33 10.24 4.40
CA ASP A 67 -7.10 11.50 4.37
C ASP A 67 -7.63 11.77 2.96
N ASN A 68 -6.81 11.57 1.94
CA ASN A 68 -7.20 11.87 0.55
C ASN A 68 -8.39 11.03 0.07
N VAL A 69 -8.42 9.73 0.40
CA VAL A 69 -9.53 8.86 0.00
C VAL A 69 -10.84 9.23 0.70
N ARG A 70 -10.78 9.81 1.91
CA ARG A 70 -11.94 10.31 2.64
C ARG A 70 -12.51 11.61 2.07
N LEU A 71 -11.75 12.33 1.24
CA LEU A 71 -12.27 13.47 0.47
C LEU A 71 -13.00 13.02 -0.82
N GLY A 72 -12.82 11.77 -1.23
CA GLY A 72 -13.37 11.20 -2.46
C GLY A 72 -14.21 9.95 -2.22
N ILE A 73 -13.66 8.80 -2.58
CA ILE A 73 -14.36 7.49 -2.62
C ILE A 73 -14.96 7.10 -1.25
N ASN A 74 -14.36 7.53 -0.14
CA ASN A 74 -14.79 7.22 1.22
C ASN A 74 -15.37 8.43 1.96
N LYS A 75 -15.82 9.48 1.25
CA LYS A 75 -16.36 10.70 1.87
C LYS A 75 -17.63 10.48 2.72
N ASN A 76 -18.32 9.36 2.54
CA ASN A 76 -19.50 8.98 3.30
C ASN A 76 -19.18 8.16 4.56
N LEU A 77 -17.90 7.89 4.85
CA LEU A 77 -17.48 7.11 6.00
C LEU A 77 -16.91 8.02 7.10
N GLY A 78 -17.30 7.74 8.36
CA GLY A 78 -16.77 8.33 9.57
C GLY A 78 -15.58 7.53 10.15
N PHE A 79 -15.52 7.48 11.50
CA PHE A 79 -14.45 6.84 12.25
C PHE A 79 -14.97 5.78 13.25
N SER A 80 -16.23 5.33 13.10
CA SER A 80 -16.71 4.16 13.83
C SER A 80 -15.92 2.91 13.39
N GLU A 81 -15.99 1.84 14.15
CA GLU A 81 -15.36 0.57 13.83
C GLU A 81 -15.83 0.06 12.45
N GLU A 82 -17.15 0.09 12.19
CA GLU A 82 -17.74 -0.31 10.93
C GLU A 82 -17.25 0.56 9.75
N ASP A 83 -17.19 1.88 9.94
CA ASP A 83 -16.70 2.79 8.92
C ASP A 83 -15.21 2.58 8.61
N ARG A 84 -14.41 2.27 9.64
CA ARG A 84 -12.99 1.95 9.47
C ARG A 84 -12.81 0.65 8.69
N LYS A 85 -13.56 -0.39 9.04
CA LYS A 85 -13.56 -1.67 8.32
C LYS A 85 -13.96 -1.49 6.86
N GLU A 86 -15.05 -0.79 6.59
CA GLU A 86 -15.50 -0.50 5.22
C GLU A 86 -14.51 0.37 4.45
N ASN A 87 -13.84 1.32 5.12
CA ASN A 87 -12.77 2.11 4.52
C ASN A 87 -11.62 1.20 4.06
N ILE A 88 -11.14 0.28 4.90
CA ILE A 88 -10.06 -0.64 4.57
C ILE A 88 -10.49 -1.60 3.45
N ARG A 89 -11.70 -2.16 3.52
CA ARG A 89 -12.24 -3.03 2.48
C ARG A 89 -12.26 -2.34 1.11
N ARG A 90 -12.80 -1.10 1.02
CA ARG A 90 -12.84 -0.35 -0.26
C ARG A 90 -11.45 -0.07 -0.81
N ILE A 91 -10.53 0.32 0.06
CA ILE A 91 -9.16 0.62 -0.38
C ILE A 91 -8.42 -0.65 -0.80
N GLY A 92 -8.67 -1.77 -0.13
CA GLY A 92 -8.16 -3.08 -0.57
C GLY A 92 -8.56 -3.41 -2.00
N GLU A 93 -9.84 -3.22 -2.34
CA GLU A 93 -10.34 -3.42 -3.72
C GLU A 93 -9.70 -2.46 -4.73
N VAL A 94 -9.56 -1.18 -4.37
CA VAL A 94 -8.91 -0.19 -5.25
C VAL A 94 -7.44 -0.52 -5.44
N ALA A 95 -6.71 -0.86 -4.36
CA ALA A 95 -5.31 -1.22 -4.43
C ALA A 95 -5.08 -2.48 -5.30
N LYS A 96 -5.97 -3.48 -5.19
CA LYS A 96 -5.95 -4.67 -6.04
C LYS A 96 -6.10 -4.32 -7.52
N LEU A 97 -7.02 -3.41 -7.88
CA LEU A 97 -7.18 -2.95 -9.27
C LEU A 97 -5.93 -2.23 -9.78
N PHE A 98 -5.27 -1.41 -8.94
CA PHE A 98 -3.97 -0.82 -9.30
C PHE A 98 -2.90 -1.88 -9.51
N GLY A 99 -2.82 -2.90 -8.65
CA GLY A 99 -1.90 -4.03 -8.81
C GLY A 99 -2.17 -4.81 -10.10
N ASP A 100 -3.43 -5.08 -10.44
CA ASP A 100 -3.81 -5.72 -11.70
C ASP A 100 -3.42 -4.88 -12.93
N ALA A 101 -3.51 -3.56 -12.81
CA ALA A 101 -3.07 -2.64 -13.86
C ALA A 101 -1.54 -2.51 -13.98
N GLY A 102 -0.74 -3.18 -13.12
CA GLY A 102 0.72 -3.11 -13.13
C GLY A 102 1.30 -1.95 -12.30
N THR A 103 0.48 -1.23 -11.55
CA THR A 103 0.90 -0.09 -10.74
C THR A 103 1.37 -0.56 -9.35
N ILE A 104 2.40 0.08 -8.81
CA ILE A 104 2.81 -0.07 -7.41
C ILE A 104 1.91 0.82 -6.55
N SER A 105 0.93 0.22 -5.87
CA SER A 105 0.03 0.94 -4.97
C SER A 105 0.69 1.15 -3.61
N LEU A 106 0.84 2.41 -3.18
CA LEU A 106 1.41 2.80 -1.88
C LEU A 106 0.27 3.20 -0.94
N SER A 107 -0.28 2.22 -0.22
CA SER A 107 -1.49 2.38 0.60
C SER A 107 -1.14 2.71 2.05
N SER A 108 -1.37 3.96 2.49
CA SER A 108 -0.98 4.49 3.81
C SER A 108 -2.19 4.68 4.72
N PHE A 109 -2.41 3.71 5.63
CA PHE A 109 -3.55 3.70 6.56
C PHE A 109 -3.10 3.27 7.95
N ILE A 110 -3.78 3.74 9.01
CA ILE A 110 -3.56 3.20 10.36
C ILE A 110 -3.88 1.70 10.33
N SER A 111 -5.03 1.32 9.74
CA SER A 111 -5.53 -0.07 9.63
C SER A 111 -5.29 -0.86 10.93
N PRO A 112 -5.96 -0.44 12.04
CA PRO A 112 -5.57 -0.88 13.38
C PRO A 112 -5.89 -2.35 13.65
N TYR A 113 -6.88 -2.93 12.97
CA TYR A 113 -7.34 -4.28 13.22
C TYR A 113 -6.64 -5.28 12.29
N LYS A 114 -6.08 -6.33 12.89
CA LYS A 114 -5.39 -7.39 12.16
C LYS A 114 -6.31 -8.06 11.14
N SER A 115 -7.55 -8.36 11.55
CA SER A 115 -8.55 -9.01 10.69
C SER A 115 -8.79 -8.25 9.38
N ASP A 116 -8.84 -6.91 9.44
CA ASP A 116 -9.09 -6.09 8.25
C ASP A 116 -7.90 -6.13 7.29
N ARG A 117 -6.67 -6.16 7.82
CA ARG A 117 -5.45 -6.30 7.01
C ARG A 117 -5.34 -7.69 6.41
N ASP A 118 -5.67 -8.74 7.18
CA ASP A 118 -5.72 -10.11 6.69
C ASP A 118 -6.74 -10.26 5.55
N GLU A 119 -7.96 -9.68 5.68
CA GLU A 119 -8.97 -9.68 4.60
C GLU A 119 -8.42 -9.03 3.30
N VAL A 120 -7.65 -7.94 3.42
CA VAL A 120 -7.02 -7.30 2.25
C VAL A 120 -5.89 -8.16 1.66
N ARG A 121 -5.09 -8.81 2.50
CA ARG A 121 -4.06 -9.77 2.05
C ARG A 121 -4.70 -10.92 1.28
N ASP A 122 -5.70 -11.58 1.86
CA ASP A 122 -6.43 -12.68 1.23
C ASP A 122 -7.03 -12.28 -0.13
N LEU A 123 -7.57 -11.06 -0.22
CA LEU A 123 -8.11 -10.50 -1.46
C LEU A 123 -7.03 -10.40 -2.57
N HIS A 124 -5.81 -10.04 -2.23
CA HIS A 124 -4.69 -9.94 -3.17
C HIS A 124 -4.15 -11.32 -3.54
N GLU A 125 -4.02 -12.23 -2.57
CA GLU A 125 -3.57 -13.61 -2.80
C GLU A 125 -4.52 -14.34 -3.73
N GLN A 126 -5.84 -14.24 -3.53
CA GLN A 126 -6.85 -14.83 -4.42
C GLN A 126 -6.78 -14.28 -5.85
N ALA A 127 -6.35 -13.03 -6.01
CA ALA A 127 -6.14 -12.41 -7.30
C ALA A 127 -4.74 -12.63 -7.88
N ASN A 128 -3.86 -13.36 -7.21
CA ASN A 128 -2.44 -13.51 -7.61
C ASN A 128 -1.71 -12.15 -7.76
N ILE A 129 -1.99 -11.21 -6.88
CA ILE A 129 -1.33 -9.89 -6.82
C ILE A 129 -0.46 -9.85 -5.58
N ALA A 130 0.78 -9.41 -5.71
CA ALA A 130 1.69 -9.27 -4.59
C ALA A 130 1.16 -8.26 -3.55
N PHE A 131 1.23 -8.65 -2.28
CA PHE A 131 0.90 -7.81 -1.14
C PHE A 131 2.09 -7.75 -0.18
N VAL A 132 2.53 -6.55 0.18
CA VAL A 132 3.67 -6.30 1.06
C VAL A 132 3.20 -5.47 2.21
N GLU A 133 3.04 -6.07 3.38
CA GLU A 133 2.69 -5.37 4.61
C GLU A 133 3.94 -4.73 5.21
N VAL A 134 3.90 -3.41 5.39
CA VAL A 134 4.98 -2.64 6.00
C VAL A 134 4.51 -2.11 7.35
N HIS A 135 5.03 -2.69 8.42
CA HIS A 135 4.80 -2.18 9.77
C HIS A 135 5.69 -0.97 10.03
N VAL A 136 5.07 0.21 10.07
CA VAL A 136 5.73 1.49 10.35
C VAL A 136 5.62 1.76 11.84
N ASP A 137 6.60 1.25 12.58
CA ASP A 137 6.60 1.17 14.03
C ASP A 137 7.32 2.36 14.70
N CYS A 138 6.71 2.87 15.74
CA CYS A 138 7.34 3.69 16.76
C CYS A 138 6.56 3.56 18.07
N SER A 139 7.19 3.89 19.19
CA SER A 139 6.48 3.89 20.48
C SER A 139 5.31 4.90 20.45
N LEU A 140 4.26 4.61 21.24
CA LEU A 140 3.14 5.56 21.41
C LEU A 140 3.63 6.92 21.91
N ALA A 141 4.60 6.93 22.82
CA ALA A 141 5.19 8.16 23.34
C ALA A 141 5.86 9.00 22.24
N GLU A 142 6.57 8.35 21.29
CA GLU A 142 7.17 9.07 20.16
C GLU A 142 6.09 9.55 19.16
N ALA A 143 5.06 8.77 18.90
CA ALA A 143 3.92 9.17 18.07
C ALA A 143 3.19 10.38 18.66
N GLU A 144 2.92 10.39 19.99
CA GLU A 144 2.33 11.51 20.70
C GLU A 144 3.23 12.77 20.69
N LYS A 145 4.53 12.59 20.84
CA LYS A 145 5.51 13.70 20.77
C LYS A 145 5.53 14.33 19.38
N ARG A 146 5.45 13.53 18.33
CA ARG A 146 5.41 14.03 16.95
C ARG A 146 4.11 14.76 16.65
N ASP A 147 2.97 14.19 16.99
CA ASP A 147 1.58 14.66 16.83
C ASP A 147 1.37 15.75 15.74
N PRO A 148 1.71 15.47 14.47
CA PRO A 148 1.78 16.51 13.42
C PRO A 148 0.43 17.19 13.13
N LYS A 149 -0.67 16.56 13.53
CA LYS A 149 -2.05 17.05 13.31
C LYS A 149 -2.73 17.51 14.62
N GLY A 150 -2.05 17.41 15.77
CA GLY A 150 -2.62 17.71 17.08
C GLY A 150 -3.73 16.75 17.53
N LEU A 151 -3.81 15.55 16.93
CA LEU A 151 -4.89 14.60 17.19
C LEU A 151 -4.73 13.89 18.53
N TYR A 152 -3.50 13.57 18.96
CA TYR A 152 -3.23 12.99 20.27
C TYR A 152 -3.61 13.97 21.38
N LYS A 153 -3.27 15.24 21.22
CA LYS A 153 -3.65 16.29 22.17
C LYS A 153 -5.17 16.35 22.34
N LYS A 154 -5.92 16.30 21.24
CA LYS A 154 -7.39 16.29 21.25
C LYS A 154 -7.97 15.02 21.87
N ALA A 155 -7.39 13.86 21.56
CA ALA A 155 -7.81 12.58 22.12
C ALA A 155 -7.60 12.55 23.65
N ARG A 156 -6.42 13.00 24.12
CA ARG A 156 -6.14 13.12 25.57
C ARG A 156 -7.05 14.13 26.27
N ALA A 157 -7.50 15.18 25.59
CA ALA A 157 -8.49 16.11 26.12
C ALA A 157 -9.94 15.58 26.08
N GLY A 158 -10.18 14.38 25.51
CA GLY A 158 -11.51 13.80 25.37
C GLY A 158 -12.36 14.39 24.24
N GLU A 159 -11.75 15.24 23.39
CA GLU A 159 -12.44 15.87 22.24
C GLU A 159 -12.63 14.87 21.09
N ILE A 160 -11.74 13.87 20.96
CA ILE A 160 -11.82 12.79 20.00
C ILE A 160 -11.95 11.49 20.78
N LYS A 161 -12.94 10.67 20.43
CA LYS A 161 -13.15 9.32 20.98
C LYS A 161 -12.73 8.26 19.97
N ASN A 162 -12.50 7.04 20.46
CA ASN A 162 -12.10 5.89 19.66
C ASN A 162 -10.81 6.19 18.85
N PHE A 163 -9.85 6.84 19.50
CA PHE A 163 -8.59 7.19 18.87
C PHE A 163 -7.57 6.06 19.05
N THR A 164 -7.11 5.50 17.94
CA THR A 164 -6.17 4.37 17.92
C THR A 164 -4.90 4.67 18.72
N GLY A 165 -4.59 3.80 19.67
CA GLY A 165 -3.47 3.92 20.59
C GLY A 165 -3.78 4.67 21.88
N ILE A 166 -4.96 5.27 22.05
CA ILE A 166 -5.40 5.95 23.29
C ILE A 166 -6.55 5.18 23.93
N ASP A 167 -7.71 5.20 23.32
CA ASP A 167 -8.95 4.55 23.79
C ASP A 167 -9.48 3.47 22.81
N ASP A 168 -8.76 3.27 21.71
CA ASP A 168 -8.99 2.22 20.71
C ASP A 168 -7.68 1.46 20.44
N PRO A 169 -7.67 0.12 20.32
CA PRO A 169 -6.44 -0.64 20.18
C PRO A 169 -5.79 -0.47 18.80
N TYR A 170 -4.48 -0.68 18.75
CA TYR A 170 -3.73 -0.98 17.55
C TYR A 170 -3.16 -2.39 17.66
N GLU A 171 -3.58 -3.26 16.78
CA GLU A 171 -3.10 -4.64 16.70
C GLU A 171 -1.92 -4.68 15.73
N ALA A 172 -0.71 -4.73 16.27
CA ALA A 172 0.50 -4.80 15.45
C ALA A 172 0.52 -6.05 14.56
N PRO A 173 1.05 -5.97 13.33
CA PRO A 173 1.28 -7.14 12.49
C PRO A 173 2.16 -8.18 13.21
N VAL A 174 1.84 -9.46 13.02
CA VAL A 174 2.63 -10.56 13.62
C VAL A 174 3.85 -10.87 12.75
N GLU A 175 3.66 -10.97 11.46
CA GLU A 175 4.69 -11.32 10.47
C GLU A 175 4.56 -10.40 9.23
N PRO A 176 4.85 -9.08 9.37
CA PRO A 176 4.88 -8.19 8.21
C PRO A 176 6.07 -8.53 7.32
N GLU A 177 5.96 -8.35 6.02
CA GLU A 177 7.08 -8.49 5.09
C GLU A 177 8.22 -7.52 5.42
N ILE A 178 7.89 -6.33 5.93
CA ILE A 178 8.87 -5.30 6.31
C ILE A 178 8.46 -4.68 7.64
N HIS A 179 9.41 -4.62 8.58
CA HIS A 179 9.25 -3.94 9.86
C HIS A 179 10.24 -2.77 9.96
N LEU A 180 9.73 -1.55 10.07
CA LEU A 180 10.51 -0.30 10.13
C LEU A 180 10.38 0.35 11.51
N HIS A 181 11.51 0.62 12.16
CA HIS A 181 11.56 1.34 13.44
C HIS A 181 11.88 2.81 13.19
N THR A 182 10.86 3.64 12.99
CA THR A 182 11.00 5.04 12.55
C THR A 182 11.56 5.99 13.60
N ASP A 183 11.73 5.56 14.83
CA ASP A 183 12.44 6.26 15.88
C ASP A 183 13.96 6.01 15.86
N LYS A 184 14.43 5.05 15.04
CA LYS A 184 15.83 4.62 14.97
C LYS A 184 16.44 4.75 13.58
N MET A 185 15.65 5.09 12.58
CA MET A 185 16.06 5.11 11.20
C MET A 185 15.74 6.45 10.54
N THR A 186 16.51 6.80 9.51
CA THR A 186 16.17 7.92 8.63
C THR A 186 15.21 7.46 7.55
N VAL A 187 14.42 8.38 7.00
CA VAL A 187 13.48 8.10 5.90
C VAL A 187 14.18 7.46 4.69
N GLN A 188 15.42 7.87 4.40
CA GLN A 188 16.22 7.31 3.31
C GLN A 188 16.56 5.84 3.55
N GLN A 189 16.92 5.47 4.79
CA GLN A 189 17.18 4.06 5.14
C GLN A 189 15.91 3.22 5.04
N GLU A 190 14.77 3.75 5.50
CA GLU A 190 13.46 3.08 5.43
C GLU A 190 13.03 2.84 3.98
N VAL A 191 13.19 3.86 3.12
CA VAL A 191 12.90 3.75 1.68
C VAL A 191 13.82 2.73 1.01
N GLN A 192 15.11 2.71 1.35
CA GLN A 192 16.06 1.76 0.78
C GLN A 192 15.70 0.31 1.10
N ILE A 193 15.29 0.02 2.35
CA ILE A 193 14.83 -1.33 2.75
C ILE A 193 13.64 -1.78 1.90
N ILE A 194 12.68 -0.88 1.63
CA ILE A 194 11.52 -1.22 0.82
C ILE A 194 11.95 -1.45 -0.64
N LEU A 195 12.81 -0.61 -1.20
CA LEU A 195 13.33 -0.79 -2.57
C LEU A 195 14.09 -2.10 -2.72
N ASP A 196 14.97 -2.43 -1.77
CA ASP A 196 15.73 -3.68 -1.76
C ASP A 196 14.79 -4.89 -1.73
N TYR A 197 13.71 -4.82 -0.95
CA TYR A 197 12.69 -5.87 -0.92
C TYR A 197 11.97 -6.01 -2.27
N LEU A 198 11.57 -4.89 -2.90
CA LEU A 198 10.88 -4.91 -4.18
C LEU A 198 11.79 -5.44 -5.31
N GLU A 199 13.07 -5.11 -5.28
CA GLU A 199 14.07 -5.62 -6.22
C GLU A 199 14.33 -7.13 -6.00
N ALA A 200 14.55 -7.55 -4.76
CA ALA A 200 14.81 -8.96 -4.42
C ALA A 200 13.63 -9.89 -4.80
N ASN A 201 12.41 -9.37 -4.81
CA ASN A 201 11.20 -10.12 -5.21
C ASN A 201 10.80 -9.91 -6.68
N ASN A 202 11.67 -9.34 -7.51
CA ASN A 202 11.45 -9.08 -8.95
C ASN A 202 10.17 -8.27 -9.23
N ILE A 203 9.77 -7.38 -8.33
CA ILE A 203 8.63 -6.46 -8.52
C ILE A 203 9.10 -5.29 -9.39
N ILE A 204 10.29 -4.76 -9.10
CA ILE A 204 10.99 -3.79 -9.94
C ILE A 204 12.26 -4.44 -10.47
N LEU A 205 12.46 -4.36 -11.78
CA LEU A 205 13.65 -4.91 -12.41
C LEU A 205 14.79 -3.87 -12.41
N ASN A 206 16.00 -4.30 -12.07
CA ASN A 206 17.19 -3.47 -12.21
C ASN A 206 17.51 -3.25 -13.70
N GLU A 207 17.74 -2.01 -14.11
CA GLU A 207 18.03 -1.63 -15.51
C GLU A 207 19.26 -2.34 -16.12
N GLN A 208 20.11 -2.95 -15.32
CA GLN A 208 21.29 -3.68 -15.80
C GLN A 208 20.97 -4.97 -16.56
N PHE A 209 19.77 -5.55 -16.39
CA PHE A 209 19.37 -6.80 -17.08
C PHE A 209 18.67 -6.59 -18.43
N THR A 210 18.18 -5.39 -18.74
CA THR A 210 17.32 -5.13 -19.91
C THR A 210 18.07 -4.82 -21.20
N ARG A 211 19.38 -4.58 -21.20
CA ARG A 211 20.14 -4.21 -22.41
C ARG A 211 20.65 -5.38 -23.27
N ALA A 212 20.68 -6.58 -22.75
CA ALA A 212 21.24 -7.71 -23.49
C ALA A 212 20.23 -8.45 -24.40
N GLU A 213 18.94 -8.44 -24.06
CA GLU A 213 17.91 -9.15 -24.82
C GLU A 213 17.18 -8.27 -25.85
N ASP A 214 17.03 -6.96 -25.59
CA ASP A 214 16.37 -6.03 -26.52
C ASP A 214 17.17 -5.76 -27.82
N THR A 215 18.49 -5.89 -27.79
CA THR A 215 19.33 -5.70 -28.99
C THR A 215 19.29 -6.90 -29.95
N ALA A 216 18.90 -8.07 -29.51
CA ALA A 216 18.81 -9.26 -30.37
C ALA A 216 17.51 -9.24 -31.21
N ASN A 217 16.42 -8.69 -30.73
CA ASN A 217 15.12 -8.69 -31.41
C ASN A 217 14.94 -7.53 -32.43
N ILE A 218 15.64 -6.40 -32.24
CA ILE A 218 15.53 -5.27 -33.17
C ILE A 218 16.25 -5.56 -34.49
N ASN A 219 17.31 -6.36 -34.50
CA ASN A 219 18.05 -6.70 -35.72
C ASN A 219 17.36 -7.76 -36.60
N THR A 220 16.36 -8.48 -36.08
CA THR A 220 15.60 -9.47 -36.87
C THR A 220 14.39 -8.86 -37.57
N ALA A 221 13.85 -7.75 -37.10
CA ALA A 221 12.70 -7.05 -37.71
C ALA A 221 13.08 -6.08 -38.86
N ALA A 222 14.37 -5.75 -39.01
CA ALA A 222 14.87 -4.88 -40.08
C ALA A 222 15.32 -5.66 -41.34
N ALA A 223 15.14 -6.98 -41.39
CA ALA A 223 15.57 -7.86 -42.46
C ALA A 223 14.41 -8.55 -43.22
N LEU A 224 13.18 -8.05 -43.08
CA LEU A 224 12.00 -8.37 -43.89
C LEU A 224 11.42 -7.11 -44.48
#